data_dc86c67aa7f74f7e90deb54108e4f842
#
_entry.id   dc86c67aa7f74f7e90deb54108e4f842
#
_cell.length_a   1.000
_cell.length_b   1.000
_cell.length_c   1.000
_cell.angle_alpha   90.00
_cell.angle_beta   90.00
_cell.angle_gamma   90.00
#
_symmetry.space_group_name_H-M   'P 1'
#
loop_
_entity.id
_entity.type
_entity.pdbx_description
1 polymer ?
#
loop_
_entity_poly.entity_id
_entity_poly.type
_entity_poly.pdbx_seq_one_letter_code
_entity_poly.pdbx_strand_id
1 'polypeptide(L)'
;MQPKKKNEIKLHGFDLAVIDEAHKLRNVYKKSSKTAHAVKDALDNVKKLLLTATPFQNSLMELYGLTSVIDENIFGDSRSFRAEYVNEANYADLQKRISPYYKRTLRSDVKEYINYTKRLPLTQQFEATDSEQKLYNEISEFLRRSDIYSVPSRQKMLTTMMIRKILASSTYALIGTLITIKERLEKMLVDEEYKQIQIEDILDEDELELLNEEIEDDEVEENESEKRNKN
;
A
#
# COMPACT_ATOMS: atom_id res chain seq x y z
N MET A 1 0.88 10.05 -12.36
CA MET A 1 0.29 11.29 -12.96
C MET A 1 1.11 11.70 -14.17
N GLN A 2 0.47 11.96 -15.32
CA GLN A 2 1.19 12.34 -16.56
C GLN A 2 1.81 13.74 -16.44
N PRO A 3 3.02 14.00 -17.01
CA PRO A 3 3.71 15.30 -16.91
C PRO A 3 2.87 16.50 -17.39
N LYS A 4 2.03 16.31 -18.41
CA LYS A 4 1.12 17.35 -18.92
C LYS A 4 0.14 17.84 -17.85
N LYS A 5 -0.51 16.93 -17.11
CA LYS A 5 -1.47 17.26 -16.05
C LYS A 5 -0.83 18.01 -14.88
N LYS A 6 0.43 17.67 -14.52
CA LYS A 6 1.18 18.39 -13.48
C LYS A 6 1.35 19.87 -13.81
N ASN A 7 1.73 20.17 -15.05
CA ASN A 7 1.94 21.54 -15.52
C ASN A 7 0.62 22.33 -15.61
N GLU A 8 -0.46 21.69 -16.05
CA GLU A 8 -1.79 22.30 -16.09
C GLU A 8 -2.25 22.73 -14.69
N ILE A 9 -2.08 21.87 -13.68
CA ILE A 9 -2.44 22.18 -12.28
C ILE A 9 -1.64 23.40 -11.79
N LYS A 10 -0.32 23.44 -12.03
CA LYS A 10 0.53 24.58 -11.65
C LYS A 10 0.10 25.89 -12.30
N LEU A 11 -0.34 25.84 -13.57
CA LEU A 11 -0.73 27.02 -14.33
C LEU A 11 -2.08 27.60 -13.88
N HIS A 12 -2.97 26.79 -13.31
CA HIS A 12 -4.30 27.25 -12.87
C HIS A 12 -4.27 28.12 -11.62
N GLY A 13 -3.20 28.07 -10.81
CA GLY A 13 -3.03 28.95 -9.66
C GLY A 13 -4.13 28.82 -8.61
N PHE A 14 -4.45 27.61 -8.18
CA PHE A 14 -5.48 27.34 -7.15
C PHE A 14 -5.09 27.92 -5.79
N ASP A 15 -6.04 28.50 -5.06
CA ASP A 15 -5.87 28.99 -3.69
C ASP A 15 -5.90 27.83 -2.67
N LEU A 16 -6.66 26.78 -2.95
CA LEU A 16 -6.86 25.64 -2.08
C LEU A 16 -7.00 24.35 -2.91
N ALA A 17 -6.31 23.31 -2.49
CA ALA A 17 -6.50 21.94 -2.98
C ALA A 17 -7.08 21.06 -1.86
N VAL A 18 -8.20 20.42 -2.12
CA VAL A 18 -8.79 19.42 -1.25
C VAL A 18 -8.50 18.04 -1.83
N ILE A 19 -7.83 17.19 -1.05
CA ILE A 19 -7.44 15.84 -1.47
C ILE A 19 -8.20 14.84 -0.61
N ASP A 20 -9.16 14.17 -1.22
CA ASP A 20 -9.87 13.05 -0.60
C ASP A 20 -9.06 11.76 -0.75
N GLU A 21 -9.26 10.81 0.18
CA GLU A 21 -8.48 9.57 0.31
C GLU A 21 -6.95 9.84 0.30
N ALA A 22 -6.57 10.88 1.04
CA ALA A 22 -5.19 11.38 1.08
C ALA A 22 -4.18 10.34 1.62
N HIS A 23 -4.64 9.23 2.21
CA HIS A 23 -3.78 8.12 2.59
C HIS A 23 -2.96 7.56 1.41
N LYS A 24 -3.43 7.71 0.17
CA LYS A 24 -2.67 7.36 -1.04
C LYS A 24 -1.38 8.18 -1.22
N LEU A 25 -1.21 9.28 -0.49
CA LEU A 25 0.00 10.11 -0.51
C LEU A 25 0.94 9.85 0.67
N ARG A 26 0.58 8.95 1.60
CA ARG A 26 1.33 8.68 2.84
C ARG A 26 2.79 8.27 2.61
N ASN A 27 3.07 7.60 1.49
CA ASN A 27 4.40 7.13 1.13
C ASN A 27 5.25 8.15 0.34
N VAL A 28 4.88 9.43 0.30
CA VAL A 28 5.62 10.48 -0.43
C VAL A 28 7.08 10.64 0.01
N TYR A 29 7.45 10.17 1.20
CA TYR A 29 8.83 10.15 1.69
C TYR A 29 9.69 9.05 1.01
N LYS A 30 9.06 8.05 0.37
CA LYS A 30 9.73 6.99 -0.38
C LYS A 30 9.99 7.46 -1.83
N LYS A 31 11.18 7.17 -2.36
CA LYS A 31 11.55 7.56 -3.75
C LYS A 31 10.71 6.87 -4.82
N SER A 32 10.19 5.69 -4.52
CA SER A 32 9.34 4.88 -5.41
C SER A 32 7.96 5.50 -5.65
N SER A 33 7.44 6.29 -4.72
CA SER A 33 6.08 6.87 -4.77
C SER A 33 5.95 8.02 -5.79
N LYS A 34 6.10 7.69 -7.08
CA LYS A 34 6.12 8.66 -8.19
C LYS A 34 4.86 9.52 -8.27
N THR A 35 3.70 8.92 -8.03
CA THR A 35 2.41 9.63 -8.07
C THR A 35 2.30 10.64 -6.94
N ALA A 36 2.65 10.26 -5.70
CA ALA A 36 2.63 11.16 -4.56
C ALA A 36 3.59 12.34 -4.73
N HIS A 37 4.81 12.09 -5.21
CA HIS A 37 5.74 13.15 -5.56
C HIS A 37 5.19 14.10 -6.63
N ALA A 38 4.58 13.56 -7.69
CA ALA A 38 4.03 14.39 -8.76
C ALA A 38 2.87 15.28 -8.27
N VAL A 39 2.02 14.77 -7.36
CA VAL A 39 0.94 15.54 -6.74
C VAL A 39 1.50 16.62 -5.82
N LYS A 40 2.45 16.25 -4.92
CA LYS A 40 3.12 17.18 -4.01
C LYS A 40 3.76 18.34 -4.78
N ASP A 41 4.55 18.04 -5.81
CA ASP A 41 5.19 19.03 -6.67
C ASP A 41 4.19 19.89 -7.47
N ALA A 42 3.05 19.32 -7.91
CA ALA A 42 2.03 20.07 -8.62
C ALA A 42 1.36 21.12 -7.75
N LEU A 43 1.25 20.84 -6.44
CA LEU A 43 0.55 21.66 -5.44
C LEU A 43 1.49 22.40 -4.48
N ASP A 44 2.76 22.58 -4.82
CA ASP A 44 3.80 23.11 -3.93
C ASP A 44 3.38 24.42 -3.23
N ASN A 45 2.88 25.40 -3.99
CA ASN A 45 2.47 26.73 -3.48
C ASN A 45 0.96 26.84 -3.18
N VAL A 46 0.24 25.73 -3.09
CA VAL A 46 -1.20 25.72 -2.86
C VAL A 46 -1.49 25.32 -1.42
N LYS A 47 -2.44 25.98 -0.76
CA LYS A 47 -2.95 25.50 0.54
C LYS A 47 -3.62 24.15 0.34
N LYS A 48 -3.38 23.22 1.26
CA LYS A 48 -3.86 21.84 1.12
C LYS A 48 -4.73 21.45 2.30
N LEU A 49 -5.85 20.78 2.00
CA LEU A 49 -6.69 20.09 2.96
C LEU A 49 -6.73 18.61 2.60
N LEU A 50 -6.20 17.77 3.48
CA LEU A 50 -6.16 16.34 3.31
C LEU A 50 -7.31 15.69 4.08
N LEU A 51 -8.11 14.88 3.40
CA LEU A 51 -9.20 14.12 3.99
C LEU A 51 -8.87 12.63 3.92
N THR A 52 -8.89 11.95 5.06
CA THR A 52 -8.66 10.51 5.12
C THR A 52 -9.26 9.89 6.37
N ALA A 53 -9.73 8.66 6.27
CA ALA A 53 -10.16 7.86 7.40
C ALA A 53 -8.99 7.17 8.11
N THR A 54 -7.88 6.91 7.40
CA THR A 54 -6.72 6.14 7.87
C THR A 54 -5.43 6.87 7.55
N PRO A 55 -5.04 7.88 8.37
CA PRO A 55 -3.85 8.69 8.10
C PRO A 55 -2.53 7.89 8.14
N PHE A 56 -2.49 6.81 8.92
CA PHE A 56 -1.38 5.86 8.95
C PHE A 56 -1.90 4.48 9.37
N GLN A 57 -1.22 3.43 8.95
CA GLN A 57 -1.58 2.03 9.21
C GLN A 57 -0.40 1.23 9.78
N ASN A 58 0.74 1.28 9.12
CA ASN A 58 1.88 0.41 9.40
C ASN A 58 3.02 1.15 10.11
N SER A 59 3.22 2.42 9.82
CA SER A 59 4.38 3.17 10.33
C SER A 59 4.05 4.64 10.61
N LEU A 60 4.69 5.21 11.64
CA LEU A 60 4.65 6.66 11.88
C LEU A 60 5.27 7.47 10.73
N MET A 61 6.12 6.84 9.91
CA MET A 61 6.65 7.48 8.70
C MET A 61 5.57 7.86 7.69
N GLU A 62 4.45 7.13 7.66
CA GLU A 62 3.29 7.48 6.83
C GLU A 62 2.66 8.81 7.26
N LEU A 63 2.61 9.06 8.59
CA LEU A 63 2.18 10.34 9.13
C LEU A 63 3.13 11.47 8.74
N TYR A 64 4.45 11.23 8.80
CA TYR A 64 5.45 12.15 8.27
C TYR A 64 5.21 12.45 6.79
N GLY A 65 4.95 11.42 5.99
CA GLY A 65 4.63 11.57 4.57
C GLY A 65 3.46 12.53 4.35
N LEU A 66 2.32 12.31 5.00
CA LEU A 66 1.14 13.17 4.86
C LEU A 66 1.39 14.60 5.34
N THR A 67 2.04 14.78 6.47
CA THR A 67 2.37 16.12 6.99
C THR A 67 3.32 16.87 6.06
N SER A 68 4.28 16.17 5.44
CA SER A 68 5.20 16.77 4.46
C SER A 68 4.51 17.19 3.15
N VAL A 69 3.34 16.64 2.83
CA VAL A 69 2.51 17.12 1.72
C VAL A 69 1.85 18.45 2.08
N ILE A 70 1.46 18.65 3.33
CA ILE A 70 0.86 19.90 3.81
C ILE A 70 1.94 20.98 3.88
N ASP A 71 2.97 20.75 4.67
CA ASP A 71 4.13 21.64 4.85
C ASP A 71 5.36 20.83 5.29
N GLU A 72 6.46 20.94 4.56
CA GLU A 72 7.71 20.23 4.84
C GLU A 72 8.37 20.70 6.16
N ASN A 73 8.05 21.90 6.62
CA ASN A 73 8.66 22.48 7.80
C ASN A 73 8.06 21.98 9.12
N ILE A 74 6.93 21.24 9.09
CA ILE A 74 6.28 20.76 10.32
C ILE A 74 7.24 19.88 11.15
N PHE A 75 7.92 18.95 10.48
CA PHE A 75 8.83 18.00 11.13
C PHE A 75 10.27 18.03 10.58
N GLY A 76 10.55 18.84 9.57
CA GLY A 76 11.86 18.89 8.92
C GLY A 76 12.14 17.65 8.07
N ASP A 77 13.35 17.10 8.17
CA ASP A 77 13.76 15.96 7.36
C ASP A 77 13.34 14.61 7.94
N SER A 78 13.23 13.60 7.06
CA SER A 78 12.75 12.26 7.41
C SER A 78 13.65 11.51 8.39
N ARG A 79 14.96 11.81 8.43
CA ARG A 79 15.90 11.13 9.34
C ARG A 79 15.71 11.64 10.77
N SER A 80 15.57 12.95 10.94
CA SER A 80 15.30 13.57 12.24
C SER A 80 13.95 13.09 12.78
N PHE A 81 12.91 13.05 11.95
CA PHE A 81 11.61 12.51 12.34
C PHE A 81 11.71 11.06 12.81
N ARG A 82 12.41 10.20 12.06
CA ARG A 82 12.59 8.79 12.42
C ARG A 82 13.35 8.65 13.75
N ALA A 83 14.42 9.39 13.94
CA ALA A 83 15.20 9.33 15.17
C ALA A 83 14.36 9.71 16.39
N GLU A 84 13.64 10.82 16.32
CA GLU A 84 12.90 11.40 17.45
C GLU A 84 11.59 10.65 17.76
N TYR A 85 10.82 10.29 16.73
CA TYR A 85 9.46 9.77 16.95
C TYR A 85 9.31 8.27 16.73
N VAL A 86 10.12 7.66 15.86
CA VAL A 86 10.08 6.22 15.64
C VAL A 86 11.00 5.48 16.59
N ASN A 87 12.25 5.95 16.76
CA ASN A 87 13.25 5.26 17.56
C ASN A 87 13.15 5.65 19.04
N GLU A 88 13.06 6.95 19.35
CA GLU A 88 12.99 7.48 20.73
C GLU A 88 11.55 7.53 21.28
N ALA A 89 10.56 7.34 20.41
CA ALA A 89 9.13 7.27 20.77
C ALA A 89 8.62 8.54 21.53
N ASN A 90 9.09 9.73 21.16
CA ASN A 90 8.68 11.00 21.77
C ASN A 90 7.27 11.43 21.32
N TYR A 91 6.27 10.62 21.68
CA TYR A 91 4.89 10.83 21.22
C TYR A 91 4.23 12.08 21.81
N ALA A 92 4.68 12.57 22.95
CA ALA A 92 4.14 13.79 23.57
C ALA A 92 4.46 15.03 22.73
N ASP A 93 5.70 15.14 22.25
CA ASP A 93 6.12 16.22 21.35
C ASP A 93 5.45 16.08 19.98
N LEU A 94 5.39 14.87 19.43
CA LEU A 94 4.68 14.56 18.18
C LEU A 94 3.24 15.08 18.22
N GLN A 95 2.50 14.71 19.27
CA GLN A 95 1.11 15.13 19.45
C GLN A 95 0.98 16.66 19.54
N LYS A 96 1.87 17.31 20.24
CA LYS A 96 1.89 18.76 20.38
C LYS A 96 2.14 19.45 19.03
N ARG A 97 3.11 18.97 18.25
CA ARG A 97 3.44 19.54 16.94
C ARG A 97 2.37 19.33 15.89
N ILE A 98 1.73 18.16 15.86
CA ILE A 98 0.69 17.85 14.86
C ILE A 98 -0.66 18.47 15.21
N SER A 99 -0.93 18.75 16.48
CA SER A 99 -2.22 19.25 16.96
C SER A 99 -2.81 20.43 16.16
N PRO A 100 -2.02 21.44 15.69
CA PRO A 100 -2.55 22.54 14.89
C PRO A 100 -2.99 22.15 13.47
N TYR A 101 -2.45 21.04 12.95
CA TYR A 101 -2.64 20.59 11.56
C TYR A 101 -3.62 19.44 11.43
N TYR A 102 -4.11 18.89 12.56
CA TYR A 102 -4.90 17.67 12.58
C TYR A 102 -6.21 17.84 13.31
N LYS A 103 -7.29 17.41 12.68
CA LYS A 103 -8.61 17.32 13.31
C LYS A 103 -9.19 15.92 13.10
N ARG A 104 -9.46 15.22 14.19
CA ARG A 104 -10.18 13.95 14.16
C ARG A 104 -11.62 14.15 14.60
N THR A 105 -12.55 13.62 13.83
CA THR A 105 -13.97 13.61 14.17
C THR A 105 -14.44 12.16 14.27
N LEU A 106 -14.92 11.74 15.42
CA LEU A 106 -15.47 10.40 15.62
C LEU A 106 -16.97 10.39 15.26
N ARG A 107 -17.46 9.24 14.81
CA ARG A 107 -18.90 9.06 14.58
C ARG A 107 -19.73 9.29 15.85
N SER A 108 -19.16 9.02 17.03
CA SER A 108 -19.76 9.36 18.33
C SER A 108 -20.04 10.84 18.48
N ASP A 109 -19.15 11.70 17.99
CA ASP A 109 -19.16 13.15 18.22
C ASP A 109 -20.20 13.86 17.34
N VAL A 110 -20.63 13.21 16.27
CA VAL A 110 -21.59 13.76 15.29
C VAL A 110 -22.97 13.09 15.34
N LYS A 111 -23.22 12.23 16.33
CA LYS A 111 -24.51 11.53 16.48
C LYS A 111 -25.70 12.47 16.64
N GLU A 112 -25.49 13.65 17.20
CA GLU A 112 -26.54 14.66 17.38
C GLU A 112 -26.96 15.29 16.05
N TYR A 113 -26.08 15.29 15.06
CA TYR A 113 -26.29 15.90 13.75
C TYR A 113 -26.64 14.88 12.66
N ILE A 114 -26.14 13.64 12.80
CA ILE A 114 -26.30 12.59 11.79
C ILE A 114 -26.72 11.29 12.47
N ASN A 115 -27.90 10.79 12.11
CA ASN A 115 -28.38 9.50 12.56
C ASN A 115 -27.71 8.37 11.76
N TYR A 116 -26.66 7.78 12.30
CA TYR A 116 -26.05 6.58 11.71
C TYR A 116 -26.85 5.33 12.06
N THR A 117 -27.06 4.50 11.07
CA THR A 117 -27.61 3.15 11.29
C THR A 117 -26.68 2.31 12.16
N LYS A 118 -27.26 1.53 13.07
CA LYS A 118 -26.47 0.60 13.90
C LYS A 118 -25.93 -0.52 13.01
N ARG A 119 -24.61 -0.67 12.99
CA ARG A 119 -23.96 -1.81 12.34
C ARG A 119 -23.94 -3.00 13.32
N LEU A 120 -24.53 -4.10 12.91
CA LEU A 120 -24.46 -5.38 13.62
C LEU A 120 -23.52 -6.28 12.81
N PRO A 121 -22.28 -6.51 13.27
CA PRO A 121 -21.39 -7.45 12.60
C PRO A 121 -21.94 -8.86 12.79
N LEU A 122 -22.16 -9.56 11.69
CA LEU A 122 -22.53 -10.98 11.66
C LEU A 122 -21.41 -11.74 10.99
N THR A 123 -20.83 -12.70 11.69
CA THR A 123 -19.87 -13.64 11.11
C THR A 123 -20.62 -14.88 10.69
N GLN A 124 -20.76 -15.08 9.37
CA GLN A 124 -21.31 -16.30 8.79
C GLN A 124 -20.16 -17.28 8.55
N GLN A 125 -20.13 -18.37 9.27
CA GLN A 125 -19.23 -19.48 8.97
C GLN A 125 -19.81 -20.29 7.81
N PHE A 126 -18.95 -20.71 6.92
CA PHE A 126 -19.29 -21.65 5.84
C PHE A 126 -18.21 -22.75 5.79
N GLU A 127 -18.61 -23.92 5.37
CA GLU A 127 -17.70 -25.01 5.08
C GLU A 127 -17.49 -25.08 3.57
N ALA A 128 -16.25 -25.08 3.14
CA ALA A 128 -15.92 -25.24 1.72
C ALA A 128 -16.37 -26.63 1.26
N THR A 129 -16.80 -26.73 0.02
CA THR A 129 -17.08 -28.04 -0.60
C THR A 129 -15.78 -28.84 -0.75
N ASP A 130 -15.87 -30.17 -0.82
CA ASP A 130 -14.70 -31.04 -1.00
C ASP A 130 -13.86 -30.64 -2.23
N SER A 131 -14.52 -30.19 -3.30
CA SER A 131 -13.84 -29.72 -4.52
C SER A 131 -13.10 -28.41 -4.32
N GLU A 132 -13.66 -27.47 -3.58
CA GLU A 132 -13.00 -26.19 -3.24
C GLU A 132 -11.82 -26.43 -2.31
N GLN A 133 -11.99 -27.29 -1.30
CA GLN A 133 -10.92 -27.64 -0.38
C GLN A 133 -9.77 -28.36 -1.10
N LYS A 134 -10.09 -29.26 -2.03
CA LYS A 134 -9.09 -29.94 -2.87
C LYS A 134 -8.32 -28.94 -3.71
N LEU A 135 -9.00 -28.04 -4.42
CA LEU A 135 -8.38 -26.98 -5.21
C LEU A 135 -7.46 -26.10 -4.37
N TYR A 136 -7.92 -25.68 -3.18
CA TYR A 136 -7.12 -24.89 -2.25
C TYR A 136 -5.82 -25.59 -1.85
N ASN A 137 -5.91 -26.89 -1.54
CA ASN A 137 -4.76 -27.68 -1.16
C ASN A 137 -3.77 -27.87 -2.32
N GLU A 138 -4.26 -28.21 -3.53
CA GLU A 138 -3.43 -28.37 -4.73
C GLU A 138 -2.68 -27.09 -5.11
N ILE A 139 -3.34 -25.94 -5.08
CA ILE A 139 -2.71 -24.64 -5.35
C ILE A 139 -1.72 -24.29 -4.25
N SER A 140 -2.07 -24.53 -2.99
CA SER A 140 -1.17 -24.27 -1.86
C SER A 140 0.10 -25.14 -1.91
N GLU A 141 -0.01 -26.39 -2.34
CA GLU A 141 1.11 -27.30 -2.56
C GLU A 141 1.97 -26.83 -3.74
N PHE A 142 1.35 -26.49 -4.87
CA PHE A 142 2.04 -25.93 -6.01
C PHE A 142 2.86 -24.69 -5.62
N LEU A 143 2.29 -23.73 -4.91
CA LEU A 143 2.97 -22.51 -4.51
C LEU A 143 4.10 -22.70 -3.47
N ARG A 144 4.11 -23.83 -2.75
CA ARG A 144 5.20 -24.18 -1.81
C ARG A 144 6.44 -24.76 -2.50
N ARG A 145 6.31 -25.24 -3.72
CA ARG A 145 7.43 -25.86 -4.44
C ARG A 145 8.55 -24.86 -4.65
N SER A 146 9.80 -25.31 -4.51
CA SER A 146 11.00 -24.47 -4.72
C SER A 146 11.33 -24.24 -6.19
N ASP A 147 10.82 -25.12 -7.07
CA ASP A 147 11.11 -25.21 -8.50
C ASP A 147 10.07 -24.50 -9.39
N ILE A 148 9.35 -23.51 -8.85
CA ILE A 148 8.33 -22.80 -9.62
C ILE A 148 8.99 -21.70 -10.46
N TYR A 149 8.95 -21.86 -11.77
CA TYR A 149 9.41 -20.87 -12.75
C TYR A 149 8.39 -19.74 -13.00
N SER A 150 7.13 -19.97 -12.65
CA SER A 150 6.03 -19.02 -12.88
C SER A 150 6.01 -17.83 -11.93
N VAL A 151 6.84 -17.83 -10.89
CA VAL A 151 6.87 -16.76 -9.88
C VAL A 151 8.31 -16.35 -9.63
N PRO A 152 8.66 -15.06 -9.73
CA PRO A 152 10.00 -14.56 -9.41
C PRO A 152 10.39 -14.95 -7.98
N SER A 153 11.56 -15.52 -7.80
CA SER A 153 12.03 -16.04 -6.50
C SER A 153 12.06 -14.97 -5.41
N ARG A 154 12.41 -13.74 -5.78
CA ARG A 154 12.49 -12.59 -4.87
C ARG A 154 11.12 -12.13 -4.35
N GLN A 155 10.04 -12.41 -5.08
CA GLN A 155 8.67 -11.98 -4.76
C GLN A 155 7.74 -13.17 -4.48
N LYS A 156 8.31 -14.38 -4.38
CA LYS A 156 7.55 -15.64 -4.26
C LYS A 156 6.59 -15.64 -3.07
N MET A 157 7.05 -15.19 -1.91
CA MET A 157 6.24 -15.18 -0.68
C MET A 157 5.00 -14.32 -0.88
N LEU A 158 5.17 -13.14 -1.42
CA LEU A 158 4.15 -12.14 -1.58
C LEU A 158 3.14 -12.54 -2.68
N THR A 159 3.62 -13.02 -3.83
CA THR A 159 2.73 -13.58 -4.88
C THR A 159 1.92 -14.75 -4.33
N THR A 160 2.53 -15.60 -3.49
CA THR A 160 1.83 -16.70 -2.83
C THR A 160 0.72 -16.19 -1.92
N MET A 161 0.98 -15.14 -1.15
CA MET A 161 -0.04 -14.51 -0.27
C MET A 161 -1.19 -13.92 -1.09
N MET A 162 -0.88 -13.22 -2.19
CA MET A 162 -1.89 -12.62 -3.08
C MET A 162 -2.77 -13.69 -3.73
N ILE A 163 -2.17 -14.72 -4.32
CA ILE A 163 -2.93 -15.83 -4.92
C ILE A 163 -3.84 -16.51 -3.88
N ARG A 164 -3.36 -16.71 -2.64
CA ARG A 164 -4.17 -17.25 -1.55
C ARG A 164 -5.31 -16.31 -1.16
N LYS A 165 -5.08 -15.01 -1.14
CA LYS A 165 -6.11 -14.00 -0.85
C LYS A 165 -7.19 -14.01 -1.93
N ILE A 166 -6.80 -14.07 -3.21
CA ILE A 166 -7.73 -14.18 -4.33
C ILE A 166 -8.53 -15.49 -4.22
N LEU A 167 -7.88 -16.61 -3.93
CA LEU A 167 -8.53 -17.91 -3.76
C LEU A 167 -9.54 -17.93 -2.60
N ALA A 168 -9.19 -17.30 -1.47
CA ALA A 168 -10.08 -17.16 -0.33
C ALA A 168 -11.25 -16.21 -0.59
N SER A 169 -11.09 -15.27 -1.51
CA SER A 169 -12.14 -14.33 -1.91
C SER A 169 -13.12 -14.96 -2.90
N SER A 170 -12.62 -15.59 -3.97
CA SER A 170 -13.43 -16.22 -5.01
C SER A 170 -12.59 -17.19 -5.84
N THR A 171 -13.03 -18.45 -5.88
CA THR A 171 -12.47 -19.48 -6.79
C THR A 171 -12.55 -19.04 -8.25
N TYR A 172 -13.62 -18.33 -8.61
CA TYR A 172 -13.83 -17.84 -9.97
C TYR A 172 -12.82 -16.76 -10.37
N ALA A 173 -12.49 -15.84 -9.47
CA ALA A 173 -11.48 -14.79 -9.72
C ALA A 173 -10.09 -15.40 -10.01
N LEU A 174 -9.77 -16.52 -9.35
CA LEU A 174 -8.50 -17.20 -9.55
C LEU A 174 -8.36 -17.86 -10.93
N ILE A 175 -9.45 -18.23 -11.60
CA ILE A 175 -9.40 -18.91 -12.90
C ILE A 175 -8.65 -18.08 -13.94
N GLY A 176 -8.92 -16.78 -14.01
CA GLY A 176 -8.23 -15.87 -14.92
C GLY A 176 -6.71 -15.85 -14.68
N THR A 177 -6.31 -15.71 -13.43
CA THR A 177 -4.89 -15.73 -13.01
C THR A 177 -4.20 -17.05 -13.37
N LEU A 178 -4.86 -18.20 -13.11
CA LEU A 178 -4.31 -19.51 -13.43
C LEU A 178 -4.19 -19.75 -14.94
N ILE A 179 -5.16 -19.29 -15.74
CA ILE A 179 -5.10 -19.36 -17.21
C ILE A 179 -3.90 -18.55 -17.71
N THR A 180 -3.73 -17.32 -17.23
CA THR A 180 -2.58 -16.47 -17.60
C THR A 180 -1.25 -17.13 -17.26
N ILE A 181 -1.12 -17.70 -16.05
CA ILE A 181 0.07 -18.44 -15.63
C ILE A 181 0.33 -19.63 -16.55
N LYS A 182 -0.71 -20.42 -16.86
CA LYS A 182 -0.62 -21.58 -17.73
C LYS A 182 -0.15 -21.21 -19.14
N GLU A 183 -0.79 -20.23 -19.77
CA GLU A 183 -0.43 -19.78 -21.13
C GLU A 183 1.03 -19.30 -21.23
N ARG A 184 1.52 -18.67 -20.19
CA ARG A 184 2.90 -18.20 -20.11
C ARG A 184 3.89 -19.35 -19.93
N LEU A 185 3.58 -20.32 -19.07
CA LEU A 185 4.40 -21.51 -18.93
C LEU A 185 4.46 -22.30 -20.25
N GLU A 186 3.35 -22.39 -20.98
CA GLU A 186 3.32 -23.02 -22.30
C GLU A 186 4.20 -22.26 -23.32
N LYS A 187 4.17 -20.93 -23.32
CA LYS A 187 5.09 -20.12 -24.16
C LYS A 187 6.55 -20.29 -23.77
N MET A 188 6.88 -20.36 -22.48
CA MET A 188 8.26 -20.62 -22.03
C MET A 188 8.79 -21.98 -22.43
N LEU A 189 7.94 -22.98 -22.64
CA LEU A 189 8.34 -24.30 -23.14
C LEU A 189 8.68 -24.29 -24.64
N VAL A 190 8.15 -23.34 -25.40
CA VAL A 190 8.33 -23.23 -26.84
C VAL A 190 9.46 -22.27 -27.21
N ASP A 191 9.74 -21.29 -26.39
CA ASP A 191 10.65 -20.18 -26.70
C ASP A 191 11.67 -20.00 -25.55
N GLU A 192 12.92 -20.46 -25.76
CA GLU A 192 14.00 -20.37 -24.76
C GLU A 192 14.42 -18.91 -24.44
N GLU A 193 14.03 -17.91 -25.25
CA GLU A 193 14.29 -16.49 -25.02
C GLU A 193 13.23 -15.79 -24.11
N TYR A 194 12.19 -16.48 -23.68
CA TYR A 194 11.13 -15.87 -22.86
C TYR A 194 11.64 -15.52 -21.46
N LYS A 195 11.73 -14.22 -21.19
CA LYS A 195 12.09 -13.69 -19.87
C LYS A 195 11.12 -14.15 -18.79
N GLN A 196 11.63 -14.29 -17.57
CA GLN A 196 10.84 -14.59 -16.37
C GLN A 196 9.54 -13.76 -16.33
N ILE A 197 8.46 -14.41 -15.94
CA ILE A 197 7.16 -13.76 -15.71
C ILE A 197 7.36 -12.63 -14.72
N GLN A 198 6.97 -11.42 -15.09
CA GLN A 198 6.96 -10.28 -14.19
C GLN A 198 5.65 -10.29 -13.40
N ILE A 199 5.68 -9.81 -12.17
CA ILE A 199 4.48 -9.73 -11.31
C ILE A 199 3.45 -8.76 -11.89
N GLU A 200 3.91 -7.70 -12.57
CA GLU A 200 3.10 -6.73 -13.29
C GLU A 200 2.19 -7.35 -14.35
N ASP A 201 2.50 -8.56 -14.74
CA ASP A 201 1.71 -9.29 -15.72
C ASP A 201 0.58 -10.14 -15.10
N ILE A 202 0.58 -10.32 -13.79
CA ILE A 202 -0.34 -11.19 -13.05
C ILE A 202 -1.34 -10.36 -12.23
N LEU A 203 -0.91 -9.22 -11.73
CA LEU A 203 -1.66 -8.35 -10.83
C LEU A 203 -2.08 -7.06 -11.54
N ASP A 204 -3.20 -6.50 -11.12
CA ASP A 204 -3.63 -5.18 -11.58
C ASP A 204 -2.81 -4.05 -10.91
N GLU A 205 -2.98 -2.80 -11.40
CA GLU A 205 -2.20 -1.66 -10.91
C GLU A 205 -2.42 -1.39 -9.41
N ASP A 206 -3.64 -1.60 -8.90
CA ASP A 206 -3.97 -1.38 -7.49
C ASP A 206 -3.35 -2.49 -6.60
N GLU A 207 -3.38 -3.74 -7.06
CA GLU A 207 -2.74 -4.87 -6.39
C GLU A 207 -1.21 -4.74 -6.38
N LEU A 208 -0.62 -4.24 -7.46
CA LEU A 208 0.81 -3.96 -7.57
C LEU A 208 1.26 -2.83 -6.63
N GLU A 209 0.46 -1.78 -6.47
CA GLU A 209 0.77 -0.68 -5.57
C GLU A 209 0.80 -1.17 -4.11
N LEU A 210 -0.20 -1.96 -3.70
CA LEU A 210 -0.24 -2.59 -2.37
C LEU A 210 0.95 -3.53 -2.14
N LEU A 211 1.29 -4.32 -3.15
CA LEU A 211 2.41 -5.25 -3.12
C LEU A 211 3.75 -4.54 -2.92
N ASN A 212 4.00 -3.48 -3.69
CA ASN A 212 5.23 -2.71 -3.58
C ASN A 212 5.34 -2.00 -2.22
N GLU A 213 4.22 -1.56 -1.64
CA GLU A 213 4.21 -1.00 -0.29
C GLU A 213 4.63 -2.02 0.77
N GLU A 214 4.13 -3.27 0.68
CA GLU A 214 4.50 -4.36 1.62
C GLU A 214 5.98 -4.78 1.48
N ILE A 215 6.50 -4.91 0.24
CA ILE A 215 7.92 -5.28 0.00
C ILE A 215 8.88 -4.25 0.60
N GLU A 216 8.59 -2.96 0.41
CA GLU A 216 9.48 -1.90 0.90
C GLU A 216 9.49 -1.81 2.42
N ASP A 217 8.39 -2.14 3.09
CA ASP A 217 8.33 -2.18 4.54
C ASP A 217 9.15 -3.34 5.11
N ASP A 218 9.09 -4.53 4.49
CA ASP A 218 9.89 -5.71 4.88
C ASP A 218 11.41 -5.47 4.65
N GLU A 219 11.83 -4.87 3.53
CA GLU A 219 13.25 -4.55 3.27
C GLU A 219 13.83 -3.52 4.28
N VAL A 220 13.01 -2.64 4.82
CA VAL A 220 13.43 -1.68 5.85
C VAL A 220 13.61 -2.39 7.20
N GLU A 221 12.71 -3.31 7.57
CA GLU A 221 12.80 -4.07 8.83
C GLU A 221 13.98 -5.05 8.82
N GLU A 222 14.25 -5.75 7.71
CA GLU A 222 15.42 -6.64 7.58
C GLU A 222 16.74 -5.86 7.68
N ASN A 223 16.87 -4.74 7.00
CA ASN A 223 18.06 -3.89 7.07
C ASN A 223 18.30 -3.29 8.46
N GLU A 224 17.25 -3.00 9.23
CA GLU A 224 17.38 -2.52 10.61
C GLU A 224 17.71 -3.65 11.59
N SER A 225 17.18 -4.85 11.38
CA SER A 225 17.48 -6.02 12.21
C SER A 225 18.93 -6.51 12.01
N GLU A 226 19.45 -6.49 10.79
CA GLU A 226 20.86 -6.79 10.50
C GLU A 226 21.84 -5.78 11.12
N LYS A 227 21.47 -4.51 11.18
CA LYS A 227 22.30 -3.48 11.83
C LYS A 227 22.30 -3.60 13.34
N ARG A 228 21.21 -4.06 13.96
CA ARG A 228 21.15 -4.33 15.41
C ARG A 228 21.95 -5.56 15.83
N ASN A 229 22.09 -6.53 14.94
CA ASN A 229 22.87 -7.75 15.20
C ASN A 229 24.40 -7.59 14.95
N LYS A 230 24.83 -6.45 14.38
CA LYS A 230 26.26 -6.13 14.11
C LYS A 230 26.86 -5.15 15.10
N ASN A 231 26.10 -4.65 16.06
CA ASN A 231 26.57 -3.83 17.19
C ASN A 231 26.39 -4.60 18.50
#